data_1de4abcb0544377d729abfd11d086971
#
_entry.id   1de4abcb0544377d729abfd11d086971
#
_cell.length_a   1.000
_cell.length_b   1.000
_cell.length_c   1.000
_cell.angle_alpha   90.00
_cell.angle_beta   90.00
_cell.angle_gamma   90.00
#
_symmetry.space_group_name_H-M   'P 1'
#
loop_
_entity.id
_entity.type
_entity.pdbx_description
1 polymer ?
#
loop_
_entity_poly.entity_id
_entity_poly.type
_entity_poly.pdbx_seq_one_letter_code
_entity_poly.pdbx_strand_id
1 'polypeptide(L)'
;MAITAPRHRSLGALVFLTFLLTLTLLTPPSHAVTSAAHNDPDRSLSVRIVINQDDTYNMTVIGQVKSKSSSDKREMKENCNSSDAGGPFDDLKASYSESNGFPTCTFTGKSIDLSEADGFIKHKGDEYILDSQKGNFPSSSSGFDIEYKFSVTFPGKVTDADGGKVNGSTVTFTKPGRYRVSGKDTPAFPWVWVIVGIGLVGATGGGLF
;
A
#
# COMPACT_ATOMS: atom_id res chain seq x y z
N MET A 1 37.59 13.36 15.54
CA MET A 1 37.44 12.65 14.24
C MET A 1 36.64 11.39 14.51
N ALA A 2 35.35 11.41 14.21
CA ALA A 2 34.47 10.26 14.36
C ALA A 2 34.29 9.60 12.97
N ILE A 3 34.74 8.35 12.85
CA ILE A 3 34.64 7.57 11.62
C ILE A 3 33.25 6.91 11.64
N THR A 4 32.35 7.44 10.81
CA THR A 4 31.00 6.89 10.60
C THR A 4 31.13 5.67 9.68
N ALA A 5 30.80 4.49 10.17
CA ALA A 5 30.78 3.25 9.38
C ALA A 5 29.65 3.29 8.33
N PRO A 6 29.88 2.79 7.10
CA PRO A 6 28.82 2.71 6.10
C PRO A 6 27.79 1.63 6.50
N ARG A 7 26.54 2.04 6.61
CA ARG A 7 25.39 1.15 6.78
C ARG A 7 25.19 0.34 5.48
N HIS A 8 25.42 -0.98 5.55
CA HIS A 8 25.11 -1.92 4.48
C HIS A 8 23.57 -2.06 4.30
N ARG A 9 22.98 -1.22 3.42
CA ARG A 9 21.52 -1.16 3.18
C ARG A 9 21.04 -1.97 1.97
N SER A 10 21.83 -2.88 1.39
CA SER A 10 21.51 -3.46 0.08
C SER A 10 20.99 -4.90 0.06
N LEU A 11 20.93 -5.62 1.19
CA LEU A 11 20.53 -7.04 1.19
C LEU A 11 19.01 -7.26 1.37
N GLY A 12 18.29 -6.36 2.04
CA GLY A 12 16.91 -6.57 2.40
C GLY A 12 15.91 -6.53 1.22
N ALA A 13 16.14 -5.65 0.25
CA ALA A 13 15.27 -5.56 -0.94
C ALA A 13 15.28 -6.84 -1.80
N LEU A 14 16.39 -7.58 -1.74
CA LEU A 14 16.53 -8.84 -2.48
C LEU A 14 15.70 -9.97 -1.86
N VAL A 15 15.50 -9.95 -0.54
CA VAL A 15 14.80 -11.02 0.19
C VAL A 15 13.29 -10.98 -0.08
N PHE A 16 12.68 -9.78 -0.15
CA PHE A 16 11.25 -9.68 -0.44
C PHE A 16 10.93 -10.07 -1.89
N LEU A 17 11.81 -9.73 -2.83
CA LEU A 17 11.69 -10.15 -4.22
C LEU A 17 11.92 -11.65 -4.35
N THR A 18 12.85 -12.23 -3.58
CA THR A 18 13.10 -13.68 -3.57
C THR A 18 11.97 -14.45 -2.91
N PHE A 19 11.27 -13.87 -1.90
CA PHE A 19 10.10 -14.50 -1.29
C PHE A 19 8.95 -14.66 -2.29
N LEU A 20 8.72 -13.65 -3.14
CA LEU A 20 7.76 -13.79 -4.24
C LEU A 20 8.24 -14.79 -5.31
N LEU A 21 9.55 -14.92 -5.49
CA LEU A 21 10.15 -15.74 -6.55
C LEU A 21 10.36 -17.22 -6.13
N THR A 22 10.71 -17.50 -4.87
CA THR A 22 10.95 -18.88 -4.40
C THR A 22 9.68 -19.72 -4.28
N LEU A 23 8.51 -19.09 -4.15
CA LEU A 23 7.22 -19.79 -4.18
C LEU A 23 6.91 -20.44 -5.57
N THR A 24 7.77 -20.27 -6.55
CA THR A 24 7.54 -20.71 -7.94
C THR A 24 8.22 -22.03 -8.32
N LEU A 25 9.11 -22.55 -7.48
CA LEU A 25 9.96 -23.71 -7.85
C LEU A 25 9.41 -25.07 -7.43
N LEU A 26 8.29 -25.14 -6.70
CA LEU A 26 7.62 -26.39 -6.35
C LEU A 26 6.45 -26.65 -7.28
N THR A 27 6.74 -27.02 -8.54
CA THR A 27 5.74 -27.67 -9.41
C THR A 27 5.74 -29.16 -9.14
N PRO A 28 4.65 -29.76 -8.60
CA PRO A 28 4.47 -31.20 -8.62
C PRO A 28 4.24 -31.68 -10.05
N PRO A 29 4.61 -32.93 -10.41
CA PRO A 29 4.44 -33.47 -11.74
C PRO A 29 2.96 -33.49 -12.13
N SER A 30 2.69 -32.98 -13.31
CA SER A 30 1.37 -32.82 -13.93
C SER A 30 0.65 -34.14 -14.09
N HIS A 31 -0.40 -34.35 -13.30
CA HIS A 31 -1.52 -35.16 -13.79
C HIS A 31 -2.47 -34.19 -14.51
N ALA A 32 -2.60 -34.38 -15.83
CA ALA A 32 -3.53 -33.62 -16.64
C ALA A 32 -4.97 -33.91 -16.20
N VAL A 33 -5.50 -33.08 -15.33
CA VAL A 33 -6.94 -32.96 -15.10
C VAL A 33 -7.36 -31.75 -15.92
N THR A 34 -8.09 -32.02 -16.99
CA THR A 34 -8.76 -30.98 -17.79
C THR A 34 -9.87 -30.36 -16.94
N SER A 35 -9.52 -29.39 -16.12
CA SER A 35 -10.49 -28.53 -15.43
C SER A 35 -10.64 -27.26 -16.25
N ALA A 36 -11.87 -26.94 -16.61
CA ALA A 36 -12.23 -25.66 -17.23
C ALA A 36 -11.61 -24.52 -16.39
N ALA A 37 -10.77 -23.74 -17.03
CA ALA A 37 -10.06 -22.64 -16.41
C ALA A 37 -11.05 -21.63 -15.81
N HIS A 38 -11.20 -21.66 -14.52
CA HIS A 38 -11.73 -20.54 -13.77
C HIS A 38 -10.52 -19.61 -13.55
N ASN A 39 -10.46 -18.50 -14.27
CA ASN A 39 -9.37 -17.52 -14.23
C ASN A 39 -9.44 -16.66 -12.96
N ASP A 40 -9.58 -17.28 -11.80
CA ASP A 40 -9.51 -16.54 -10.54
C ASP A 40 -8.06 -16.58 -10.05
N PRO A 41 -7.40 -15.42 -9.87
CA PRO A 41 -5.99 -15.39 -9.50
C PRO A 41 -5.74 -16.12 -8.18
N ASP A 42 -4.75 -17.01 -8.18
CA ASP A 42 -4.41 -17.83 -7.00
C ASP A 42 -3.81 -17.03 -5.86
N ARG A 43 -3.45 -15.78 -6.11
CA ARG A 43 -2.77 -14.89 -5.16
C ARG A 43 -3.32 -13.49 -5.24
N SER A 44 -3.31 -12.80 -4.12
CA SER A 44 -3.62 -11.36 -4.08
C SER A 44 -2.55 -10.60 -3.30
N LEU A 45 -2.28 -9.38 -3.76
CA LEU A 45 -1.41 -8.42 -3.09
C LEU A 45 -2.13 -7.08 -3.01
N SER A 46 -2.35 -6.61 -1.80
CA SER A 46 -2.93 -5.28 -1.55
C SER A 46 -1.96 -4.42 -0.77
N VAL A 47 -1.64 -3.25 -1.30
CA VAL A 47 -0.83 -2.22 -0.63
C VAL A 47 -1.70 -1.00 -0.40
N ARG A 48 -1.75 -0.52 0.83
CA ARG A 48 -2.45 0.69 1.22
C ARG A 48 -1.50 1.64 1.92
N ILE A 49 -1.41 2.87 1.42
CA ILE A 49 -0.66 3.95 2.04
C ILE A 49 -1.63 5.08 2.37
N VAL A 50 -1.57 5.58 3.60
CA VAL A 50 -2.32 6.75 4.06
C VAL A 50 -1.32 7.77 4.54
N ILE A 51 -1.22 8.88 3.83
CA ILE A 51 -0.34 10.00 4.18
C ILE A 51 -1.11 10.92 5.13
N ASN A 52 -0.48 11.28 6.25
CA ASN A 52 -1.05 12.15 7.26
C ASN A 52 -0.57 13.60 7.07
N GLN A 53 -1.24 14.57 7.71
CA GLN A 53 -0.87 16.00 7.63
C GLN A 53 0.40 16.35 8.42
N ASP A 54 0.82 15.50 9.34
CA ASP A 54 1.97 15.68 10.25
C ASP A 54 3.26 15.09 9.70
N ASP A 55 3.40 14.97 8.38
CA ASP A 55 4.55 14.39 7.71
C ASP A 55 4.85 12.94 8.12
N THR A 56 3.80 12.21 8.49
CA THR A 56 3.88 10.76 8.72
C THR A 56 3.01 10.01 7.71
N TYR A 57 3.19 8.68 7.63
CA TYR A 57 2.30 7.84 6.86
C TYR A 57 2.02 6.53 7.58
N ASN A 58 0.88 5.93 7.25
CA ASN A 58 0.53 4.58 7.64
C ASN A 58 0.61 3.68 6.41
N MET A 59 1.15 2.48 6.59
CA MET A 59 1.27 1.50 5.52
C MET A 59 0.69 0.17 5.94
N THR A 60 -0.06 -0.46 5.04
CA THR A 60 -0.56 -1.82 5.20
C THR A 60 -0.31 -2.59 3.91
N VAL A 61 0.36 -3.74 4.02
CA VAL A 61 0.58 -4.67 2.93
C VAL A 61 -0.08 -5.99 3.28
N ILE A 62 -0.94 -6.50 2.42
CA ILE A 62 -1.66 -7.76 2.62
C ILE A 62 -1.34 -8.68 1.45
N GLY A 63 -0.69 -9.80 1.74
CA GLY A 63 -0.47 -10.90 0.81
C GLY A 63 -1.36 -12.08 1.18
N GLN A 64 -2.09 -12.64 0.22
CA GLN A 64 -2.94 -13.81 0.42
C GLN A 64 -2.70 -14.83 -0.68
N VAL A 65 -2.71 -16.10 -0.32
CA VAL A 65 -2.71 -17.24 -1.26
C VAL A 65 -4.06 -17.92 -1.18
N LYS A 66 -4.78 -18.03 -2.30
CA LYS A 66 -6.08 -18.69 -2.39
C LYS A 66 -5.92 -20.21 -2.44
N SER A 67 -5.21 -20.76 -1.46
CA SER A 67 -5.01 -22.20 -1.27
C SER A 67 -5.35 -22.58 0.17
N LYS A 68 -6.04 -23.69 0.33
CA LYS A 68 -6.35 -24.26 1.65
C LYS A 68 -5.39 -25.39 2.05
N SER A 69 -4.33 -25.59 1.27
CA SER A 69 -3.29 -26.58 1.53
C SER A 69 -2.58 -26.28 2.86
N SER A 70 -2.33 -27.33 3.64
CA SER A 70 -1.59 -27.22 4.90
C SER A 70 -0.12 -26.85 4.68
N SER A 71 0.46 -27.20 3.53
CA SER A 71 1.83 -26.77 3.15
C SER A 71 1.90 -25.26 2.93
N ASP A 72 0.96 -24.70 2.14
CA ASP A 72 0.95 -23.26 1.85
C ASP A 72 0.67 -22.42 3.10
N LYS A 73 -0.20 -22.92 3.99
CA LYS A 73 -0.45 -22.28 5.28
C LYS A 73 0.79 -22.24 6.15
N ARG A 74 1.53 -23.35 6.23
CA ARG A 74 2.75 -23.44 7.02
C ARG A 74 3.84 -22.50 6.44
N GLU A 75 4.06 -22.57 5.14
CA GLU A 75 5.05 -21.74 4.45
C GLU A 75 4.73 -20.24 4.63
N MET A 76 3.48 -19.83 4.41
CA MET A 76 3.06 -18.44 4.62
C MET A 76 3.27 -18.02 6.09
N LYS A 77 2.94 -18.88 7.05
CA LYS A 77 3.11 -18.60 8.48
C LYS A 77 4.58 -18.42 8.87
N GLU A 78 5.46 -19.29 8.39
CA GLU A 78 6.89 -19.22 8.64
C GLU A 78 7.50 -17.93 8.07
N ASN A 79 7.15 -17.61 6.84
CA ASN A 79 7.67 -16.42 6.15
C ASN A 79 7.04 -15.11 6.65
N CYS A 80 5.80 -15.13 7.14
CA CYS A 80 5.13 -13.94 7.69
C CYS A 80 5.76 -13.46 9.03
N ASN A 81 6.52 -14.30 9.70
CA ASN A 81 7.20 -13.95 10.94
C ASN A 81 8.60 -13.35 10.72
N SER A 82 9.09 -13.28 9.49
CA SER A 82 10.40 -12.70 9.19
C SER A 82 10.32 -11.17 9.25
N SER A 83 11.12 -10.58 10.12
CA SER A 83 11.28 -9.14 10.28
C SER A 83 12.16 -8.49 9.19
N ASP A 84 12.61 -9.27 8.20
CA ASP A 84 13.62 -8.86 7.23
C ASP A 84 13.00 -8.45 5.88
N ALA A 85 11.94 -7.65 5.92
CA ALA A 85 11.30 -7.18 4.69
C ALA A 85 12.17 -6.20 3.88
N GLY A 86 13.10 -5.50 4.52
CA GLY A 86 14.06 -4.57 3.92
C GLY A 86 13.47 -3.28 3.38
N GLY A 87 14.26 -2.20 3.42
CA GLY A 87 13.87 -0.90 2.87
C GLY A 87 12.75 -0.23 3.67
N PRO A 88 11.74 0.40 3.01
CA PRO A 88 10.67 1.10 3.72
C PRO A 88 9.73 0.16 4.51
N PHE A 89 10.02 -1.13 4.56
CA PHE A 89 9.23 -2.15 5.22
C PHE A 89 9.85 -2.66 6.52
N ASP A 90 11.06 -2.20 6.90
CA ASP A 90 11.81 -2.73 8.06
C ASP A 90 11.07 -2.53 9.40
N ASP A 91 10.26 -1.47 9.50
CA ASP A 91 9.51 -1.14 10.72
C ASP A 91 8.06 -1.67 10.70
N LEU A 92 7.70 -2.47 9.70
CA LEU A 92 6.36 -3.04 9.63
C LEU A 92 6.21 -4.25 10.56
N LYS A 93 5.11 -4.28 11.30
CA LYS A 93 4.72 -5.44 12.12
C LYS A 93 4.02 -6.47 11.25
N ALA A 94 4.60 -7.66 11.16
CA ALA A 94 4.00 -8.80 10.46
C ALA A 94 2.96 -9.51 11.33
N SER A 95 1.88 -9.96 10.73
CA SER A 95 0.82 -10.74 11.38
C SER A 95 0.26 -11.78 10.40
N TYR A 96 0.34 -13.05 10.79
CA TYR A 96 -0.29 -14.15 10.08
C TYR A 96 -1.75 -14.32 10.53
N SER A 97 -2.64 -14.57 9.58
CA SER A 97 -4.04 -14.94 9.83
C SER A 97 -4.57 -15.85 8.72
N GLU A 98 -5.75 -16.42 8.96
CA GLU A 98 -6.50 -17.11 7.91
C GLU A 98 -7.78 -16.31 7.64
N SER A 99 -7.99 -15.92 6.38
CA SER A 99 -9.20 -15.25 5.93
C SER A 99 -9.96 -16.18 4.97
N ASN A 100 -11.18 -16.59 5.33
CA ASN A 100 -11.97 -17.59 4.59
C ASN A 100 -11.24 -18.93 4.39
N GLY A 101 -10.35 -19.28 5.31
CA GLY A 101 -9.52 -20.49 5.24
C GLY A 101 -8.25 -20.34 4.35
N PHE A 102 -8.01 -19.15 3.79
CA PHE A 102 -6.81 -18.84 3.01
C PHE A 102 -5.73 -18.19 3.88
N PRO A 103 -4.48 -18.63 3.78
CA PRO A 103 -3.38 -18.03 4.51
C PRO A 103 -3.16 -16.59 4.04
N THR A 104 -3.03 -15.70 5.01
CA THR A 104 -2.90 -14.26 4.80
C THR A 104 -1.80 -13.72 5.69
N CYS A 105 -0.86 -12.99 5.10
CA CYS A 105 0.16 -12.22 5.82
C CYS A 105 -0.14 -10.74 5.70
N THR A 106 -0.17 -10.04 6.82
CA THR A 106 -0.40 -8.60 6.89
C THR A 106 0.80 -7.93 7.54
N PHE A 107 1.37 -6.94 6.85
CA PHE A 107 2.40 -6.05 7.38
C PHE A 107 1.76 -4.68 7.63
N THR A 108 2.00 -4.12 8.81
CA THR A 108 1.39 -2.84 9.21
C THR A 108 2.42 -1.94 9.87
N GLY A 109 2.55 -0.71 9.38
CA GLY A 109 3.28 0.39 10.01
C GLY A 109 2.35 1.56 10.23
N LYS A 110 2.53 2.26 11.34
CA LYS A 110 1.72 3.44 11.71
C LYS A 110 2.61 4.59 12.10
N SER A 111 2.22 5.79 11.67
CA SER A 111 2.92 7.04 11.99
C SER A 111 4.42 6.97 11.69
N ILE A 112 4.75 6.37 10.53
CA ILE A 112 6.13 6.30 10.04
C ILE A 112 6.51 7.69 9.52
N ASP A 113 7.65 8.24 9.94
CA ASP A 113 8.12 9.54 9.49
C ASP A 113 8.48 9.51 7.99
N LEU A 114 8.17 10.59 7.26
CA LEU A 114 8.50 10.68 5.83
C LEU A 114 10.01 10.64 5.57
N SER A 115 10.85 11.00 6.54
CA SER A 115 12.30 10.85 6.41
C SER A 115 12.75 9.39 6.28
N GLU A 116 11.96 8.44 6.78
CA GLU A 116 12.21 6.99 6.66
C GLU A 116 11.71 6.42 5.33
N ALA A 117 10.94 7.20 4.56
CA ALA A 117 10.39 6.78 3.28
C ALA A 117 11.42 6.68 2.13
N ASP A 118 12.72 6.86 2.38
CA ASP A 118 13.81 6.84 1.37
C ASP A 118 13.48 7.67 0.11
N GLY A 119 12.62 8.68 0.28
CA GLY A 119 12.19 9.61 -0.76
C GLY A 119 11.14 9.06 -1.73
N PHE A 120 10.51 7.91 -1.44
CA PHE A 120 9.35 7.47 -2.23
C PHE A 120 8.09 8.27 -1.90
N ILE A 121 8.00 8.88 -0.70
CA ILE A 121 7.03 9.93 -0.38
C ILE A 121 7.80 11.22 -0.09
N LYS A 122 7.33 12.34 -0.63
CA LYS A 122 7.90 13.66 -0.39
C LYS A 122 6.81 14.68 -0.17
N HIS A 123 7.02 15.58 0.79
CA HIS A 123 6.25 16.80 0.95
C HIS A 123 6.95 17.93 0.18
N LYS A 124 6.25 18.59 -0.74
CA LYS A 124 6.79 19.69 -1.53
C LYS A 124 5.75 20.81 -1.67
N GLY A 125 5.98 21.91 -0.98
CA GLY A 125 5.04 23.04 -0.94
C GLY A 125 3.76 22.64 -0.22
N ASP A 126 2.64 22.63 -0.91
CA ASP A 126 1.32 22.28 -0.40
C ASP A 126 0.83 20.88 -0.92
N GLU A 127 1.78 20.03 -1.35
CA GLU A 127 1.46 18.72 -1.92
C GLU A 127 2.40 17.62 -1.41
N TYR A 128 1.81 16.44 -1.22
CA TYR A 128 2.54 15.19 -1.10
C TYR A 128 2.67 14.52 -2.48
N ILE A 129 3.87 14.00 -2.75
CA ILE A 129 4.18 13.27 -3.99
C ILE A 129 4.65 11.88 -3.60
N LEU A 130 4.01 10.84 -4.13
CA LEU A 130 4.44 9.47 -4.00
C LEU A 130 4.98 8.98 -5.35
N ASP A 131 6.17 8.37 -5.33
CA ASP A 131 6.85 7.77 -6.49
C ASP A 131 7.16 6.30 -6.18
N SER A 132 6.35 5.40 -6.71
CA SER A 132 6.46 3.96 -6.41
C SER A 132 7.76 3.32 -6.91
N GLN A 133 8.46 3.95 -7.87
CA GLN A 133 9.77 3.46 -8.34
C GLN A 133 10.83 3.53 -7.25
N LYS A 134 10.74 4.51 -6.36
CA LYS A 134 11.71 4.71 -5.27
C LYS A 134 11.45 3.79 -4.09
N GLY A 135 10.21 3.36 -3.90
CA GLY A 135 9.81 2.45 -2.83
C GLY A 135 9.98 0.96 -3.13
N ASN A 136 10.62 0.61 -4.27
CA ASN A 136 10.80 -0.79 -4.68
C ASN A 136 9.49 -1.61 -4.74
N PHE A 137 8.37 -0.94 -5.03
CA PHE A 137 7.10 -1.64 -5.22
C PHE A 137 7.12 -2.52 -6.48
N PRO A 138 6.39 -3.64 -6.51
CA PRO A 138 6.31 -4.50 -7.68
C PRO A 138 5.89 -3.71 -8.92
N SER A 139 6.76 -3.68 -9.93
CA SER A 139 6.54 -2.92 -11.19
C SER A 139 6.01 -3.78 -12.32
N SER A 140 6.03 -5.09 -12.17
CA SER A 140 5.51 -6.05 -13.16
C SER A 140 5.02 -7.32 -12.48
N SER A 141 3.95 -7.90 -13.00
CA SER A 141 3.54 -9.27 -12.69
C SER A 141 4.32 -10.21 -13.64
N SER A 142 5.58 -10.53 -13.33
CA SER A 142 6.35 -11.46 -14.15
C SER A 142 5.73 -12.86 -14.12
N GLY A 143 4.79 -13.13 -15.03
CA GLY A 143 4.28 -14.48 -15.27
C GLY A 143 3.27 -15.05 -14.27
N PHE A 144 2.85 -14.30 -13.24
CA PHE A 144 1.86 -14.74 -12.26
C PHE A 144 0.55 -13.96 -12.41
N ASP A 145 -0.55 -14.70 -12.39
CA ASP A 145 -1.89 -14.12 -12.26
C ASP A 145 -2.10 -13.73 -10.80
N ILE A 146 -1.88 -12.44 -10.50
CA ILE A 146 -2.01 -11.87 -9.15
C ILE A 146 -3.11 -10.83 -9.16
N GLU A 147 -4.10 -10.96 -8.30
CA GLU A 147 -5.01 -9.87 -7.99
C GLU A 147 -4.23 -8.76 -7.26
N TYR A 148 -4.03 -7.63 -7.92
CA TYR A 148 -3.22 -6.53 -7.41
C TYR A 148 -4.08 -5.33 -7.08
N LYS A 149 -3.83 -4.72 -5.92
CA LYS A 149 -4.44 -3.46 -5.51
C LYS A 149 -3.41 -2.59 -4.80
N PHE A 150 -3.13 -1.42 -5.37
CA PHE A 150 -2.30 -0.40 -4.74
C PHE A 150 -3.14 0.86 -4.54
N SER A 151 -3.20 1.38 -3.33
CA SER A 151 -3.99 2.58 -3.02
C SER A 151 -3.19 3.57 -2.17
N VAL A 152 -3.30 4.84 -2.54
CA VAL A 152 -2.71 5.96 -1.81
C VAL A 152 -3.80 6.94 -1.43
N THR A 153 -3.88 7.28 -0.15
CA THR A 153 -4.80 8.29 0.37
C THR A 153 -3.99 9.49 0.85
N PHE A 154 -4.32 10.66 0.34
CA PHE A 154 -3.72 11.94 0.73
C PHE A 154 -4.59 12.64 1.77
N PRO A 155 -4.05 13.59 2.57
CA PRO A 155 -4.86 14.42 3.45
C PRO A 155 -5.91 15.23 2.70
N GLY A 156 -5.54 15.75 1.52
CA GLY A 156 -6.40 16.53 0.66
C GLY A 156 -6.71 15.86 -0.67
N LYS A 157 -7.23 16.66 -1.62
CA LYS A 157 -7.65 16.19 -2.94
C LYS A 157 -6.44 15.69 -3.75
N VAL A 158 -6.63 14.59 -4.48
CA VAL A 158 -5.67 14.12 -5.48
C VAL A 158 -5.51 15.17 -6.58
N THR A 159 -4.27 15.54 -6.91
CA THR A 159 -3.90 16.52 -7.95
C THR A 159 -3.35 15.85 -9.19
N ASP A 160 -2.65 14.72 -9.04
CA ASP A 160 -2.18 13.87 -10.14
C ASP A 160 -2.38 12.39 -9.77
N ALA A 161 -2.92 11.62 -10.70
CA ALA A 161 -3.30 10.22 -10.46
C ALA A 161 -2.55 9.21 -11.35
N ASP A 162 -1.72 9.64 -12.30
CA ASP A 162 -0.94 8.79 -13.22
C ASP A 162 -1.78 7.62 -13.82
N GLY A 163 -3.02 7.92 -14.23
CA GLY A 163 -3.97 6.94 -14.78
C GLY A 163 -4.69 6.06 -13.73
N GLY A 164 -4.45 6.28 -12.43
CA GLY A 164 -5.17 5.60 -11.35
C GLY A 164 -6.63 6.07 -11.23
N LYS A 165 -7.47 5.21 -10.66
CA LYS A 165 -8.87 5.55 -10.35
C LYS A 165 -8.94 6.42 -9.11
N VAL A 166 -9.42 7.65 -9.25
CA VAL A 166 -9.58 8.61 -8.15
C VAL A 166 -10.94 8.49 -7.50
N ASN A 167 -10.97 8.51 -6.17
CA ASN A 167 -12.16 8.65 -5.35
C ASN A 167 -11.83 9.58 -4.16
N GLY A 168 -12.25 10.84 -4.25
CA GLY A 168 -11.95 11.87 -3.27
C GLY A 168 -10.45 12.15 -3.14
N SER A 169 -9.89 11.83 -1.98
CA SER A 169 -8.46 11.95 -1.68
C SER A 169 -7.67 10.66 -1.93
N THR A 170 -8.28 9.63 -2.47
CA THR A 170 -7.65 8.33 -2.71
C THR A 170 -7.49 8.04 -4.19
N VAL A 171 -6.30 7.58 -4.58
CA VAL A 171 -6.04 6.99 -5.90
C VAL A 171 -5.80 5.49 -5.74
N THR A 172 -6.32 4.69 -6.69
CA THR A 172 -6.21 3.24 -6.67
C THR A 172 -5.80 2.70 -8.03
N PHE A 173 -4.87 1.74 -8.01
CA PHE A 173 -4.41 0.96 -9.16
C PHE A 173 -4.72 -0.50 -8.95
N THR A 174 -5.09 -1.20 -10.03
CA THR A 174 -5.42 -2.64 -10.03
C THR A 174 -4.45 -3.47 -10.87
N LYS A 175 -3.36 -2.87 -11.32
CA LYS A 175 -2.28 -3.56 -12.06
C LYS A 175 -0.95 -3.17 -11.43
N PRO A 176 0.05 -4.07 -11.39
CA PRO A 176 1.40 -3.68 -11.03
C PRO A 176 1.95 -2.67 -12.04
N GLY A 177 2.72 -1.70 -11.56
CA GLY A 177 3.27 -0.65 -12.42
C GLY A 177 4.17 0.31 -11.65
N ARG A 178 4.68 1.29 -12.38
CA ARG A 178 5.42 2.41 -11.83
C ARG A 178 4.48 3.61 -11.84
N TYR A 179 4.17 4.12 -10.67
CA TYR A 179 3.18 5.19 -10.49
C TYR A 179 3.81 6.38 -9.79
N ARG A 180 3.45 7.56 -10.26
CA ARG A 180 3.75 8.82 -9.60
C ARG A 180 2.47 9.59 -9.40
N VAL A 181 2.08 9.76 -8.15
CA VAL A 181 0.80 10.39 -7.77
C VAL A 181 1.03 11.54 -6.82
N SER A 182 0.17 12.53 -6.85
CA SER A 182 0.22 13.64 -5.90
C SER A 182 -1.16 14.04 -5.40
N GLY A 183 -1.17 14.68 -4.22
CA GLY A 183 -2.37 15.20 -3.58
C GLY A 183 -2.04 16.30 -2.59
N LYS A 184 -3.03 17.13 -2.29
CA LYS A 184 -2.90 18.26 -1.37
C LYS A 184 -2.63 17.77 0.06
N ASP A 185 -1.85 18.55 0.79
CA ASP A 185 -1.51 18.32 2.19
C ASP A 185 -2.66 18.68 3.15
N THR A 186 -3.61 19.49 2.69
CA THR A 186 -4.75 19.95 3.46
C THR A 186 -6.07 19.41 2.92
N PRO A 187 -7.03 19.03 3.80
CA PRO A 187 -8.37 18.63 3.39
C PRO A 187 -9.04 19.74 2.57
N ALA A 188 -9.80 19.36 1.55
CA ALA A 188 -10.66 20.30 0.86
C ALA A 188 -11.65 20.89 1.88
N PHE A 189 -11.64 22.21 2.04
CA PHE A 189 -12.56 22.90 2.95
C PHE A 189 -14.00 22.65 2.49
N PRO A 190 -14.89 22.07 3.31
CA PRO A 190 -16.24 21.79 2.90
C PRO A 190 -17.06 23.10 2.89
N TRP A 191 -17.06 23.81 1.77
CA TRP A 191 -17.78 25.08 1.56
C TRP A 191 -19.27 25.02 1.95
N VAL A 192 -19.83 23.81 1.99
CA VAL A 192 -21.23 23.58 2.38
C VAL A 192 -21.50 24.12 3.81
N TRP A 193 -20.56 23.99 4.72
CA TRP A 193 -20.72 24.47 6.11
C TRP A 193 -20.63 26.00 6.22
N VAL A 194 -19.89 26.65 5.32
CA VAL A 194 -19.79 28.12 5.27
C VAL A 194 -21.14 28.73 4.84
N ILE A 195 -21.78 28.13 3.84
CA ILE A 195 -23.08 28.61 3.33
C ILE A 195 -24.17 28.42 4.38
N VAL A 196 -24.18 27.30 5.12
CA VAL A 196 -25.14 27.07 6.21
C VAL A 196 -24.91 28.03 7.38
N GLY A 197 -23.64 28.33 7.71
CA GLY A 197 -23.29 29.28 8.78
C GLY A 197 -23.75 30.70 8.45
N ILE A 198 -23.60 31.18 7.23
CA ILE A 198 -24.02 32.51 6.80
C ILE A 198 -25.56 32.60 6.73
N GLY A 199 -26.25 31.54 6.31
CA GLY A 199 -27.71 31.49 6.25
C GLY A 199 -28.39 31.59 7.61
N LEU A 200 -27.78 31.03 8.67
CA LEU A 200 -28.33 31.09 10.02
C LEU A 200 -28.17 32.47 10.72
N VAL A 201 -27.09 33.19 10.42
CA VAL A 201 -26.87 34.55 10.96
C VAL A 201 -27.80 35.57 10.31
N GLY A 202 -28.19 35.38 9.04
CA GLY A 202 -29.11 36.28 8.34
C GLY A 202 -30.57 36.16 8.78
N ALA A 203 -31.00 35.04 9.38
CA ALA A 203 -32.38 34.79 9.74
C ALA A 203 -32.80 35.35 11.11
N THR A 204 -31.86 35.76 11.97
CA THR A 204 -32.16 36.27 13.33
C THR A 204 -32.15 37.80 13.43
N GLY A 205 -31.84 38.52 12.33
CA GLY A 205 -31.73 40.01 12.32
C GLY A 205 -32.97 40.78 11.86
N GLY A 206 -34.09 40.13 11.56
CA GLY A 206 -35.28 40.76 10.96
C GLY A 206 -36.55 40.67 11.80
N GLY A 207 -36.53 41.15 13.04
CA GLY A 207 -37.75 41.14 13.83
C GLY A 207 -37.74 42.09 15.04
N LEU A 208 -37.76 43.39 14.76
CA LEU A 208 -38.18 44.40 15.76
C LEU A 208 -38.39 45.75 15.03
N PHE A 209 -39.57 45.97 14.52
CA PHE A 209 -40.25 47.29 14.43
C PHE A 209 -41.73 47.06 14.48
#